data_bac74792101aba580223626f5e5ff9db
#
_entry.id   bac74792101aba580223626f5e5ff9db
#
_cell.length_a   1.000
_cell.length_b   1.000
_cell.length_c   1.000
_cell.angle_alpha   90.00
_cell.angle_beta   90.00
_cell.angle_gamma   90.00
#
_symmetry.space_group_name_H-M   'P 1'
#
loop_
_entity.id
_entity.type
_entity.pdbx_description
1 polymer ?
#
loop_
_entity_poly.entity_id
_entity_poly.type
_entity_poly.pdbx_seq_one_letter_code
_entity_poly.pdbx_strand_id
1 'polypeptide(L)'
;RRIFPMDGGEGHFIAKFKKQSGVAGKLPALKSKKIDKITEKFLKEQLNTLPNYYYIDKDRVYGMDVPFVDFKKVKVLRQGVYLGDVIKNRFEPSHSFYMVADFDYKRKVDVTLEEMDLFMHGEVLQKECEKGYVAVCFKGHPFGFGKSDGKQIKNKIPKGLRLLPNSHVNID
;
A
#
# COMPACT_ATOMS: atom_id res chain seq x y z
N ARG A 1 22.27 3.93 -7.39
CA ARG A 1 22.26 2.68 -8.15
C ARG A 1 21.40 2.89 -9.38
N ARG A 2 21.81 2.38 -10.50
CA ARG A 2 21.02 2.28 -11.73
C ARG A 2 20.52 0.85 -11.87
N ILE A 3 19.29 0.68 -12.25
CA ILE A 3 18.67 -0.59 -12.59
C ILE A 3 18.30 -0.50 -14.07
N PHE A 4 19.05 -1.20 -14.91
CA PHE A 4 18.81 -1.19 -16.35
C PHE A 4 17.79 -2.25 -16.76
N PRO A 5 17.15 -2.12 -17.93
CA PRO A 5 16.24 -3.16 -18.43
C PRO A 5 16.86 -4.55 -18.52
N MET A 6 18.16 -4.65 -18.80
CA MET A 6 18.90 -5.90 -18.81
C MET A 6 19.07 -6.56 -17.43
N ASP A 7 18.88 -5.78 -16.35
CA ASP A 7 18.87 -6.27 -14.96
C ASP A 7 17.45 -6.65 -14.48
N GLY A 8 16.49 -6.77 -15.40
CA GLY A 8 15.08 -7.07 -15.11
C GLY A 8 14.27 -5.88 -14.58
N GLY A 9 14.80 -4.66 -14.65
CA GLY A 9 14.12 -3.45 -14.21
C GLY A 9 13.70 -2.52 -15.36
N GLU A 10 12.90 -1.51 -15.06
CA GLU A 10 12.38 -0.55 -16.04
C GLU A 10 13.27 0.69 -16.24
N GLY A 11 14.55 0.61 -15.92
CA GLY A 11 15.48 1.74 -16.08
C GLY A 11 15.41 2.76 -14.93
N HIS A 12 15.24 2.32 -13.70
CA HIS A 12 15.18 3.19 -12.53
C HIS A 12 16.55 3.67 -12.07
N PHE A 13 16.60 4.91 -11.59
CA PHE A 13 17.77 5.47 -10.93
C PHE A 13 17.44 5.80 -9.47
N ILE A 14 18.20 5.24 -8.53
CA ILE A 14 18.06 5.50 -7.09
C ILE A 14 19.35 6.09 -6.57
N ALA A 15 19.26 7.29 -5.95
CA ALA A 15 20.37 7.92 -5.25
C ALA A 15 19.93 8.37 -3.86
N LYS A 16 20.71 8.01 -2.84
CA LYS A 16 20.54 8.48 -1.47
C LYS A 16 21.74 9.36 -1.11
N PHE A 17 21.46 10.59 -0.74
CA PHE A 17 22.48 11.55 -0.31
C PHE A 17 22.37 11.79 1.20
N LYS A 18 23.52 11.88 1.86
CA LYS A 18 23.63 12.33 3.24
C LYS A 18 24.47 13.61 3.26
N LYS A 19 23.86 14.70 3.72
CA LYS A 19 24.60 15.98 3.95
C LYS A 19 25.56 15.76 5.11
N GLN A 20 26.84 16.01 4.88
CA GLN A 20 27.89 15.75 5.88
C GLN A 20 28.14 16.92 6.82
N SER A 21 27.84 18.15 6.40
CA SER A 21 28.10 19.36 7.19
C SER A 21 27.02 20.42 7.00
N GLY A 22 26.94 21.37 7.93
CA GLY A 22 26.00 22.46 7.95
C GLY A 22 24.80 22.24 8.88
N VAL A 23 24.05 23.30 9.15
CA VAL A 23 22.88 23.27 10.03
C VAL A 23 21.72 22.58 9.33
N ALA A 24 21.05 21.65 10.03
CA ALA A 24 19.81 21.05 9.55
C ALA A 24 18.71 22.14 9.53
N GLY A 25 18.21 22.46 8.33
CA GLY A 25 17.05 23.33 8.19
C GLY A 25 15.78 22.63 8.70
N LYS A 26 14.89 23.36 9.33
CA LYS A 26 13.53 22.86 9.63
C LYS A 26 12.69 22.91 8.36
N LEU A 27 12.23 21.77 7.90
CA LEU A 27 11.23 21.70 6.84
C LEU A 27 9.86 22.12 7.42
N PRO A 28 9.11 23.01 6.74
CA PRO A 28 7.78 23.37 7.19
C PRO A 28 6.86 22.15 7.13
N ALA A 29 6.31 21.76 8.28
CA ALA A 29 5.37 20.65 8.37
C ALA A 29 3.95 21.14 8.07
N LEU A 30 3.21 20.35 7.29
CA LEU A 30 1.78 20.50 7.16
C LEU A 30 1.11 19.98 8.44
N LYS A 31 0.03 20.66 8.86
CA LYS A 31 -0.79 20.13 9.96
C LYS A 31 -1.41 18.82 9.54
N SER A 32 -1.28 17.80 10.38
CA SER A 32 -2.02 16.55 10.21
C SER A 32 -3.51 16.83 10.24
N LYS A 33 -4.25 16.32 9.27
CA LYS A 33 -5.71 16.42 9.26
C LYS A 33 -6.30 15.31 10.12
N LYS A 34 -7.40 15.63 10.81
CA LYS A 34 -8.18 14.60 11.51
C LYS A 34 -8.96 13.81 10.48
N ILE A 35 -8.81 12.49 10.50
CA ILE A 35 -9.61 11.58 9.66
C ILE A 35 -11.02 11.45 10.21
N ASP A 36 -11.96 11.16 9.33
CA ASP A 36 -13.35 10.89 9.69
C ASP A 36 -13.49 9.53 10.41
N LYS A 37 -14.65 9.34 11.06
CA LYS A 37 -14.93 8.13 11.83
C LYS A 37 -14.97 6.85 10.97
N ILE A 38 -15.33 6.97 9.69
CA ILE A 38 -15.41 5.81 8.78
C ILE A 38 -14.01 5.32 8.46
N THR A 39 -13.13 6.25 8.09
CA THR A 39 -11.70 5.96 7.85
C THR A 39 -11.04 5.41 9.10
N GLU A 40 -11.25 6.05 10.25
CA GLU A 40 -10.66 5.61 11.52
C GLU A 40 -11.10 4.19 11.89
N LYS A 41 -12.39 3.90 11.77
CA LYS A 41 -12.95 2.56 12.02
C LYS A 41 -12.30 1.53 11.11
N PHE A 42 -12.26 1.81 9.79
CA PHE A 42 -11.64 0.90 8.82
C PHE A 42 -10.16 0.63 9.16
N LEU A 43 -9.37 1.67 9.41
CA LEU A 43 -7.95 1.50 9.72
C LEU A 43 -7.74 0.70 11.02
N LYS A 44 -8.54 0.94 12.06
CA LYS A 44 -8.51 0.15 13.31
C LYS A 44 -8.89 -1.32 13.11
N GLU A 45 -9.75 -1.62 12.15
CA GLU A 45 -10.09 -3.01 11.77
C GLU A 45 -8.95 -3.69 10.99
N GLN A 46 -8.13 -2.92 10.28
CA GLN A 46 -7.09 -3.46 9.40
C GLN A 46 -5.69 -3.48 10.02
N LEU A 47 -5.36 -2.53 10.90
CA LEU A 47 -4.02 -2.35 11.43
C LEU A 47 -3.98 -2.44 12.95
N ASN A 48 -2.89 -2.98 13.50
CA ASN A 48 -2.58 -2.91 14.93
C ASN A 48 -2.08 -1.52 15.32
N THR A 49 -1.28 -0.89 14.48
CA THR A 49 -0.77 0.47 14.69
C THR A 49 -1.17 1.37 13.53
N LEU A 50 -1.75 2.52 13.86
CA LEU A 50 -2.21 3.48 12.86
C LEU A 50 -1.08 4.45 12.49
N PRO A 51 -1.06 4.98 11.25
CA PRO A 51 -0.18 6.08 10.89
C PRO A 51 -0.35 7.29 11.81
N ASN A 52 0.74 8.00 12.11
CA ASN A 52 0.73 9.13 13.03
C ASN A 52 0.20 10.42 12.39
N TYR A 53 0.34 10.56 11.08
CA TYR A 53 -0.01 11.77 10.34
C TYR A 53 -0.89 11.45 9.14
N TYR A 54 -1.88 12.32 8.90
CA TYR A 54 -2.81 12.18 7.79
C TYR A 54 -2.87 13.46 6.96
N TYR A 55 -2.99 13.26 5.65
CA TYR A 55 -3.31 14.30 4.69
C TYR A 55 -4.53 13.88 3.89
N ILE A 56 -5.46 14.82 3.68
CA ILE A 56 -6.72 14.56 2.97
C ILE A 56 -6.80 15.53 1.81
N ASP A 57 -6.90 15.00 0.60
CA ASP A 57 -7.15 15.74 -0.63
C ASP A 57 -8.48 15.27 -1.21
N LYS A 58 -9.51 16.12 -1.09
CA LYS A 58 -10.90 15.78 -1.40
C LYS A 58 -11.33 14.53 -0.61
N ASP A 59 -11.59 13.44 -1.32
CA ASP A 59 -12.00 12.15 -0.72
C ASP A 59 -10.82 11.21 -0.48
N ARG A 60 -9.61 11.58 -0.90
CA ARG A 60 -8.40 10.76 -0.80
C ARG A 60 -7.71 10.95 0.54
N VAL A 61 -7.42 9.84 1.18
CA VAL A 61 -6.73 9.81 2.47
C VAL A 61 -5.32 9.25 2.29
N TYR A 62 -4.34 9.99 2.81
CA TYR A 62 -2.94 9.59 2.85
C TYR A 62 -2.48 9.50 4.29
N GLY A 63 -1.58 8.55 4.59
CA GLY A 63 -0.99 8.36 5.91
C GLY A 63 0.51 8.19 5.86
N MET A 64 1.21 8.59 6.92
CA MET A 64 2.64 8.33 7.14
C MET A 64 3.01 8.52 8.61
N ASP A 65 4.20 8.04 9.01
CA ASP A 65 4.66 8.11 10.40
C ASP A 65 5.53 9.33 10.70
N VAL A 66 5.84 10.12 9.68
CA VAL A 66 6.53 11.40 9.79
C VAL A 66 5.63 12.54 9.30
N PRO A 67 5.84 13.80 9.77
CA PRO A 67 5.02 14.91 9.33
C PRO A 67 5.08 15.12 7.81
N PHE A 68 3.95 15.42 7.19
CA PHE A 68 3.90 15.89 5.80
C PHE A 68 4.63 17.24 5.67
N VAL A 69 5.35 17.44 4.58
CA VAL A 69 6.16 18.62 4.34
C VAL A 69 5.47 19.54 3.34
N ASP A 70 5.48 20.86 3.64
CA ASP A 70 5.01 21.89 2.71
C ASP A 70 6.15 22.34 1.78
N PHE A 71 6.18 21.81 0.58
CA PHE A 71 7.14 22.17 -0.46
C PHE A 71 6.63 23.34 -1.31
N LYS A 72 6.63 24.56 -0.77
CA LYS A 72 6.01 25.76 -1.38
C LYS A 72 6.39 26.07 -2.84
N LYS A 73 7.54 25.62 -3.30
CA LYS A 73 8.05 25.92 -4.66
C LYS A 73 8.23 24.67 -5.52
N VAL A 74 7.78 23.51 -5.05
CA VAL A 74 7.93 22.23 -5.74
C VAL A 74 6.56 21.60 -5.93
N LYS A 75 6.26 21.18 -7.15
CA LYS A 75 5.03 20.38 -7.40
C LYS A 75 5.20 19.00 -6.80
N VAL A 76 4.51 18.75 -5.71
CA VAL A 76 4.47 17.44 -5.06
C VAL A 76 3.37 16.63 -5.70
N LEU A 77 3.73 15.49 -6.28
CA LEU A 77 2.76 14.56 -6.87
C LEU A 77 2.08 13.71 -5.79
N ARG A 78 2.85 13.26 -4.79
CA ARG A 78 2.35 12.48 -3.67
C ARG A 78 3.33 12.51 -2.50
N GLN A 79 2.81 12.57 -1.28
CA GLN A 79 3.53 12.27 -0.05
C GLN A 79 2.78 11.19 0.72
N GLY A 80 3.53 10.32 1.38
CA GLY A 80 2.96 9.24 2.17
C GLY A 80 2.30 8.14 1.35
N VAL A 81 1.66 7.23 2.07
CA VAL A 81 0.91 6.11 1.49
C VAL A 81 -0.51 6.55 1.19
N TYR A 82 -0.95 6.35 -0.03
CA TYR A 82 -2.36 6.49 -0.36
C TYR A 82 -3.13 5.33 0.27
N LEU A 83 -3.94 5.64 1.28
CA LEU A 83 -4.68 4.65 2.05
C LEU A 83 -5.97 4.23 1.34
N GLY A 84 -6.67 5.16 0.73
CA GLY A 84 -7.93 4.92 0.03
C GLY A 84 -8.80 6.15 -0.08
N ASP A 85 -10.04 5.94 -0.50
CA ASP A 85 -11.05 6.98 -0.70
C ASP A 85 -12.23 6.83 0.26
N VAL A 86 -12.77 7.97 0.70
CA VAL A 86 -14.06 8.01 1.37
C VAL A 86 -15.15 8.20 0.33
N ILE A 87 -15.89 7.14 0.01
CA ILE A 87 -16.93 7.17 -1.02
C ILE A 87 -18.29 6.99 -0.34
N LYS A 88 -19.09 8.05 -0.35
CA LYS A 88 -20.39 8.06 0.37
C LYS A 88 -20.15 7.76 1.85
N ASN A 89 -20.69 6.64 2.35
CA ASN A 89 -20.60 6.24 3.76
C ASN A 89 -19.68 5.02 3.96
N ARG A 90 -18.66 4.83 3.13
CA ARG A 90 -17.71 3.72 3.25
C ARG A 90 -16.30 4.15 2.86
N PHE A 91 -15.32 3.46 3.42
CA PHE A 91 -13.93 3.58 3.02
C PHE A 91 -13.59 2.49 2.01
N GLU A 92 -13.08 2.91 0.85
CA GLU A 92 -12.57 2.01 -0.19
C GLU A 92 -11.03 2.03 -0.14
N PRO A 93 -10.41 0.95 0.34
CA PRO A 93 -8.96 0.92 0.47
C PRO A 93 -8.27 0.87 -0.89
N SER A 94 -7.12 1.51 -0.98
CA SER A 94 -6.29 1.47 -2.17
C SER A 94 -5.41 0.22 -2.20
N HIS A 95 -4.91 -0.13 -3.40
CA HIS A 95 -3.88 -1.16 -3.53
C HIS A 95 -2.60 -0.76 -2.80
N SER A 96 -2.21 0.52 -2.86
CA SER A 96 -1.02 1.04 -2.17
C SER A 96 -1.05 0.82 -0.66
N PHE A 97 -2.24 0.84 -0.04
CA PHE A 97 -2.39 0.55 1.38
C PHE A 97 -1.91 -0.86 1.73
N TYR A 98 -2.19 -1.85 0.89
CA TYR A 98 -1.81 -3.25 1.12
C TYR A 98 -0.44 -3.64 0.55
N MET A 99 0.34 -2.67 0.09
CA MET A 99 1.72 -2.87 -0.40
C MET A 99 2.78 -2.37 0.59
N VAL A 100 2.37 -1.93 1.78
CA VAL A 100 3.31 -1.41 2.79
C VAL A 100 3.77 -2.55 3.69
N ALA A 101 5.02 -2.95 3.53
CA ALA A 101 5.60 -4.05 4.31
C ALA A 101 5.67 -3.77 5.81
N ASP A 102 5.81 -2.50 6.20
CA ASP A 102 5.92 -2.07 7.60
C ASP A 102 4.55 -1.93 8.30
N PHE A 103 3.44 -2.10 7.58
CA PHE A 103 2.13 -2.09 8.21
C PHE A 103 1.83 -3.44 8.87
N ASP A 104 1.50 -3.41 10.16
CA ASP A 104 1.10 -4.60 10.90
C ASP A 104 -0.40 -4.87 10.70
N TYR A 105 -0.71 -5.61 9.63
CA TYR A 105 -2.08 -5.97 9.28
C TYR A 105 -2.65 -6.99 10.25
N LYS A 106 -3.82 -6.71 10.82
CA LYS A 106 -4.60 -7.65 11.64
C LYS A 106 -5.12 -8.83 10.81
N ARG A 107 -5.57 -8.52 9.58
CA ARG A 107 -6.14 -9.50 8.67
C ARG A 107 -5.17 -9.72 7.52
N LYS A 108 -4.44 -10.80 7.59
CA LYS A 108 -3.48 -11.22 6.57
C LYS A 108 -3.56 -12.71 6.37
N VAL A 109 -3.25 -13.16 5.16
CA VAL A 109 -3.17 -14.56 4.78
C VAL A 109 -1.90 -14.79 3.97
N ASP A 110 -1.10 -15.75 4.38
CA ASP A 110 0.05 -16.22 3.60
C ASP A 110 -0.40 -17.26 2.58
N VAL A 111 0.18 -17.20 1.39
CA VAL A 111 -0.14 -18.05 0.26
C VAL A 111 1.10 -18.81 -0.21
N THR A 112 0.90 -19.92 -0.92
CA THR A 112 1.98 -20.62 -1.63
C THR A 112 2.39 -19.86 -2.89
N LEU A 113 3.47 -20.28 -3.54
CA LEU A 113 3.92 -19.65 -4.80
C LEU A 113 2.86 -19.86 -5.91
N GLU A 114 2.25 -21.02 -5.98
CA GLU A 114 1.18 -21.32 -6.93
C GLU A 114 -0.07 -20.46 -6.69
N GLU A 115 -0.47 -20.31 -5.43
CA GLU A 115 -1.58 -19.43 -5.05
C GLU A 115 -1.26 -17.95 -5.36
N MET A 116 0.00 -17.52 -5.16
CA MET A 116 0.46 -16.18 -5.51
C MET A 116 0.37 -15.95 -7.01
N ASP A 117 0.86 -16.90 -7.82
CA ASP A 117 0.80 -16.82 -9.28
C ASP A 117 -0.64 -16.69 -9.76
N LEU A 118 -1.54 -17.54 -9.30
CA LEU A 118 -2.98 -17.45 -9.60
C LEU A 118 -3.57 -16.09 -9.19
N PHE A 119 -3.24 -15.63 -7.98
CA PHE A 119 -3.76 -14.36 -7.49
C PHE A 119 -3.22 -13.16 -8.28
N MET A 120 -1.97 -13.21 -8.71
CA MET A 120 -1.39 -12.16 -9.56
C MET A 120 -2.02 -12.12 -10.95
N HIS A 121 -2.58 -13.22 -11.46
CA HIS A 121 -3.41 -13.25 -12.68
C HIS A 121 -4.83 -12.72 -12.47
N GLY A 122 -5.23 -12.50 -11.23
CA GLY A 122 -6.56 -11.96 -10.90
C GLY A 122 -7.58 -12.99 -10.45
N GLU A 123 -7.13 -14.23 -10.25
CA GLU A 123 -7.98 -15.35 -9.80
C GLU A 123 -8.44 -15.19 -8.35
N VAL A 124 -9.48 -15.95 -8.01
CA VAL A 124 -10.02 -16.03 -6.65
C VAL A 124 -9.27 -17.11 -5.90
N LEU A 125 -8.83 -16.82 -4.68
CA LEU A 125 -8.24 -17.83 -3.80
C LEU A 125 -9.32 -18.58 -3.03
N GLN A 126 -9.30 -19.90 -3.10
CA GLN A 126 -10.14 -20.79 -2.28
C GLN A 126 -9.48 -20.98 -0.91
N LYS A 127 -9.65 -19.99 -0.04
CA LYS A 127 -8.98 -19.95 1.26
C LYS A 127 -9.89 -19.35 2.32
N GLU A 128 -10.11 -20.11 3.39
CA GLU A 128 -10.93 -19.66 4.52
C GLU A 128 -10.18 -18.62 5.34
N CYS A 129 -10.83 -17.49 5.58
CA CYS A 129 -10.36 -16.47 6.50
C CYS A 129 -11.54 -15.57 6.92
N GLU A 130 -11.33 -14.67 7.87
CA GLU A 130 -12.36 -13.72 8.32
C GLU A 130 -12.95 -12.91 7.16
N LYS A 131 -14.27 -12.64 7.23
CA LYS A 131 -14.96 -11.81 6.24
C LYS A 131 -14.45 -10.37 6.25
N GLY A 132 -14.28 -9.78 5.08
CA GLY A 132 -13.83 -8.41 4.90
C GLY A 132 -12.57 -8.30 4.06
N TYR A 133 -11.94 -7.13 4.08
CA TYR A 133 -10.67 -6.94 3.38
C TYR A 133 -9.54 -7.66 4.11
N VAL A 134 -8.63 -8.25 3.35
CA VAL A 134 -7.50 -9.03 3.84
C VAL A 134 -6.25 -8.77 2.99
N ALA A 135 -5.12 -8.56 3.65
CA ALA A 135 -3.82 -8.52 2.99
C ALA A 135 -3.42 -9.93 2.54
N VAL A 136 -3.00 -10.07 1.29
CA VAL A 136 -2.46 -11.34 0.77
C VAL A 136 -0.96 -11.24 0.74
N CYS A 137 -0.30 -12.15 1.45
CA CYS A 137 1.13 -12.13 1.71
C CYS A 137 1.82 -13.38 1.14
N PHE A 138 3.07 -13.23 0.75
CA PHE A 138 3.95 -14.36 0.47
C PHE A 138 5.19 -14.25 1.38
N LYS A 139 5.48 -15.30 2.13
CA LYS A 139 6.54 -15.31 3.15
C LYS A 139 6.47 -14.10 4.10
N GLY A 140 5.24 -13.75 4.53
CA GLY A 140 4.98 -12.61 5.41
C GLY A 140 4.96 -11.23 4.73
N HIS A 141 5.33 -11.11 3.46
CA HIS A 141 5.37 -9.85 2.73
C HIS A 141 4.09 -9.63 1.92
N PRO A 142 3.36 -8.53 2.13
CA PRO A 142 2.14 -8.23 1.39
C PRO A 142 2.47 -7.88 -0.06
N PHE A 143 1.75 -8.49 -1.00
CA PHE A 143 1.87 -8.22 -2.43
C PHE A 143 0.53 -7.87 -3.08
N GLY A 144 -0.55 -7.93 -2.34
CA GLY A 144 -1.88 -7.62 -2.83
C GLY A 144 -2.93 -7.70 -1.74
N PHE A 145 -4.18 -7.59 -2.14
CA PHE A 145 -5.29 -7.72 -1.23
C PHE A 145 -6.53 -8.27 -1.92
N GLY A 146 -7.44 -8.79 -1.10
CA GLY A 146 -8.73 -9.27 -1.55
C GLY A 146 -9.84 -8.96 -0.58
N LYS A 147 -11.05 -9.37 -0.93
CA LYS A 147 -12.21 -9.32 -0.04
C LYS A 147 -12.71 -10.74 0.19
N SER A 148 -12.61 -11.20 1.43
CA SER A 148 -13.09 -12.50 1.85
C SER A 148 -14.59 -12.47 2.13
N ASP A 149 -15.27 -13.55 1.75
CA ASP A 149 -16.64 -13.85 2.16
C ASP A 149 -16.71 -14.93 3.27
N GLY A 150 -15.54 -15.37 3.75
CA GLY A 150 -15.35 -16.40 4.76
C GLY A 150 -14.80 -17.72 4.20
N LYS A 151 -15.03 -18.00 2.92
CA LYS A 151 -14.61 -19.25 2.25
C LYS A 151 -13.60 -19.03 1.13
N GLN A 152 -13.69 -17.87 0.50
CA GLN A 152 -12.83 -17.50 -0.62
C GLN A 152 -12.44 -16.02 -0.52
N ILE A 153 -11.33 -15.67 -1.17
CA ILE A 153 -10.82 -14.31 -1.25
C ILE A 153 -10.93 -13.82 -2.69
N LYS A 154 -11.86 -12.88 -2.93
CA LYS A 154 -12.04 -12.21 -4.22
C LYS A 154 -10.94 -11.20 -4.45
N ASN A 155 -10.23 -11.35 -5.56
CA ASN A 155 -9.11 -10.50 -5.95
C ASN A 155 -9.49 -9.01 -6.07
N LYS A 156 -8.66 -8.13 -5.51
CA LYS A 156 -8.80 -6.68 -5.57
C LYS A 156 -7.56 -5.98 -6.16
N ILE A 157 -6.61 -6.74 -6.69
CA ILE A 157 -5.48 -6.18 -7.45
C ILE A 157 -6.03 -5.48 -8.70
N PRO A 158 -5.68 -4.21 -8.93
CA PRO A 158 -6.08 -3.48 -10.13
C PRO A 158 -5.71 -4.24 -11.42
N LYS A 159 -6.60 -4.25 -12.39
CA LYS A 159 -6.37 -5.02 -13.64
C LYS A 159 -5.04 -4.71 -14.31
N GLY A 160 -4.62 -3.44 -14.31
CA GLY A 160 -3.35 -3.03 -14.91
C GLY A 160 -2.08 -3.44 -14.15
N LEU A 161 -2.23 -4.05 -12.96
CA LEU A 161 -1.11 -4.57 -12.15
C LEU A 161 -1.09 -6.11 -12.12
N ARG A 162 -2.00 -6.76 -12.82
CA ARG A 162 -2.04 -8.22 -12.91
C ARG A 162 -1.05 -8.73 -13.94
N LEU A 163 -0.57 -9.93 -13.72
CA LEU A 163 0.26 -10.62 -14.70
C LEU A 163 -0.51 -10.86 -16.00
N LEU A 164 0.21 -10.80 -17.11
CA LEU A 164 -0.32 -11.17 -18.42
C LEU A 164 -0.49 -12.69 -18.50
N PRO A 165 -1.43 -13.20 -19.32
CA PRO A 165 -1.49 -14.62 -19.66
C PRO A 165 -0.08 -15.08 -20.13
N ASN A 166 0.37 -16.21 -19.72
CA ASN A 166 1.70 -16.79 -20.01
C ASN A 166 2.90 -16.13 -19.29
N SER A 167 2.68 -15.20 -18.37
CA SER A 167 3.71 -14.75 -17.44
C SER A 167 3.58 -15.54 -16.14
N HIS A 168 4.68 -15.77 -15.42
CA HIS A 168 4.68 -16.42 -14.12
C HIS A 168 5.48 -15.63 -13.09
N VAL A 169 5.14 -15.80 -11.83
CA VAL A 169 5.93 -15.24 -10.74
C VAL A 169 7.24 -16.04 -10.64
N ASN A 170 8.36 -15.38 -10.89
CA ASN A 170 9.69 -15.93 -10.65
C ASN A 170 10.24 -15.32 -9.35
N ILE A 171 10.61 -16.17 -8.41
CA ILE A 171 11.28 -15.80 -7.16
C ILE A 171 12.54 -16.66 -7.10
N ASP A 172 13.64 -16.09 -7.57
CA ASP A 172 14.98 -16.64 -7.42
C ASP A 172 15.52 -16.41 -6.01
#